data_d524e115c2f431b5b446b2a1677bce22
#
_entry.id   d524e115c2f431b5b446b2a1677bce22
#
_cell.length_a   1.000
_cell.length_b   1.000
_cell.length_c   1.000
_cell.angle_alpha   90.00
_cell.angle_beta   90.00
_cell.angle_gamma   90.00
#
_symmetry.space_group_name_H-M   'P 1'
#
loop_
_entity.id
_entity.type
_entity.pdbx_description
1 polymer ?
#
loop_
_entity_poly.entity_id
_entity_poly.type
_entity_poly.pdbx_seq_one_letter_code
_entity_poly.pdbx_strand_id
1 'polypeptide(L)'
;QNSSLYNKFQNIIREFDPCLYGIKVEKSSEDPEDKSYKLSGIHKNVDDNSKNFLIPLENESAGTIKMFNILPEVLKNLEQGGLLCIDELDTKLHPLLFKRIVDLYKDRETNKNNAQLIYTAHSTFLFDSDELRRDELYLVEKDLSGRSNLYSLSEFRNLRSDADYRKKYLTGQLGAIPYNNKR
;
A
#
# COMPACT_ATOMS: atom_id res chain seq x y z
N GLN A 1 -14.37 -7.98 19.14
CA GLN A 1 -13.14 -7.29 18.69
C GLN A 1 -13.03 -7.25 17.15
N ASN A 2 -13.45 -8.30 16.43
CA ASN A 2 -13.34 -8.37 14.97
C ASN A 2 -14.27 -7.40 14.19
N SER A 3 -15.37 -6.91 14.76
CA SER A 3 -16.31 -6.06 14.03
C SER A 3 -15.76 -4.66 13.73
N SER A 4 -14.92 -4.10 14.61
CA SER A 4 -14.33 -2.76 14.40
C SER A 4 -13.30 -2.75 13.26
N LEU A 5 -12.39 -3.73 13.21
CA LEU A 5 -11.40 -3.88 12.13
C LEU A 5 -12.08 -4.15 10.79
N TYR A 6 -13.10 -5.01 10.79
CA TYR A 6 -13.88 -5.31 9.60
C TYR A 6 -14.57 -4.07 9.03
N ASN A 7 -15.19 -3.25 9.89
CA ASN A 7 -15.81 -2.00 9.47
C ASN A 7 -14.79 -1.01 8.89
N LYS A 8 -13.62 -0.87 9.53
CA LYS A 8 -12.53 -0.04 9.00
C LYS A 8 -12.05 -0.54 7.64
N PHE A 9 -11.83 -1.85 7.51
CA PHE A 9 -11.48 -2.48 6.24
C PHE A 9 -12.51 -2.18 5.16
N GLN A 10 -13.79 -2.39 5.42
CA GLN A 10 -14.86 -2.11 4.46
C GLN A 10 -14.90 -0.64 4.04
N ASN A 11 -14.75 0.29 4.99
CA ASN A 11 -14.77 1.71 4.68
C ASN A 11 -13.64 2.09 3.73
N ILE A 12 -12.42 1.62 3.99
CA ILE A 12 -11.28 1.91 3.14
C ILE A 12 -11.44 1.28 1.76
N ILE A 13 -11.88 0.03 1.67
CA ILE A 13 -12.11 -0.62 0.37
C ILE A 13 -13.14 0.16 -0.46
N ARG A 14 -14.23 0.63 0.15
CA ARG A 14 -15.27 1.39 -0.55
C ARG A 14 -14.84 2.77 -1.05
N GLU A 15 -13.81 3.36 -0.45
CA GLU A 15 -13.23 4.61 -0.97
C GLU A 15 -12.71 4.42 -2.40
N PHE A 16 -12.32 3.20 -2.79
CA PHE A 16 -11.68 2.88 -4.07
C PHE A 16 -12.53 2.03 -5.00
N ASP A 17 -13.37 1.18 -4.44
CA ASP A 17 -14.36 0.41 -5.17
C ASP A 17 -15.73 0.57 -4.50
N PRO A 18 -16.51 1.58 -4.90
CA PRO A 18 -17.85 1.82 -4.34
C PRO A 18 -18.83 0.68 -4.58
N CYS A 19 -18.54 -0.18 -5.59
CA CYS A 19 -19.36 -1.34 -5.90
C CYS A 19 -19.08 -2.52 -4.97
N LEU A 20 -17.89 -2.59 -4.38
CA LEU A 20 -17.50 -3.65 -3.45
C LEU A 20 -18.09 -3.36 -2.06
N TYR A 21 -19.25 -3.96 -1.80
CA TYR A 21 -20.04 -3.69 -0.60
C TYR A 21 -19.54 -4.42 0.65
N GLY A 22 -18.92 -5.57 0.49
CA GLY A 22 -18.43 -6.39 1.60
C GLY A 22 -17.68 -7.63 1.14
N ILE A 23 -17.41 -8.49 2.09
CA ILE A 23 -16.72 -9.77 1.88
C ILE A 23 -17.60 -10.90 2.41
N LYS A 24 -17.69 -11.97 1.64
CA LYS A 24 -18.23 -13.24 2.09
C LYS A 24 -17.09 -14.21 2.34
N VAL A 25 -17.09 -14.82 3.51
CA VAL A 25 -16.12 -15.87 3.89
C VAL A 25 -16.90 -17.17 4.07
N GLU A 26 -16.54 -18.20 3.34
CA GLU A 26 -17.15 -19.53 3.42
C GLU A 26 -16.07 -20.58 3.67
N LYS A 27 -16.37 -21.61 4.46
CA LYS A 27 -15.48 -22.77 4.55
C LYS A 27 -15.40 -23.47 3.19
N SER A 28 -14.19 -23.86 2.78
CA SER A 28 -13.97 -24.55 1.50
C SER A 28 -14.48 -25.98 1.52
N SER A 29 -14.57 -26.60 2.71
CA SER A 29 -14.94 -27.99 2.93
C SER A 29 -15.78 -28.14 4.21
N GLU A 30 -16.63 -29.15 4.25
CA GLU A 30 -17.34 -29.58 5.47
C GLU A 30 -16.45 -30.38 6.43
N ASP A 31 -15.24 -30.76 6.00
CA ASP A 31 -14.26 -31.46 6.86
C ASP A 31 -13.83 -30.53 8.00
N PRO A 32 -14.00 -30.94 9.28
CA PRO A 32 -13.58 -30.15 10.43
C PRO A 32 -12.06 -29.87 10.50
N GLU A 33 -11.24 -30.74 9.90
CA GLU A 33 -9.79 -30.59 9.87
C GLU A 33 -9.32 -29.64 8.75
N ASP A 34 -10.12 -29.43 7.72
CA ASP A 34 -9.85 -28.47 6.66
C ASP A 34 -10.13 -27.05 7.16
N LYS A 35 -9.08 -26.27 7.35
CA LYS A 35 -9.14 -24.85 7.76
C LYS A 35 -9.11 -23.89 6.57
N SER A 36 -9.35 -24.39 5.38
CA SER A 36 -9.35 -23.52 4.17
C SER A 36 -10.67 -22.74 4.07
N TYR A 37 -10.56 -21.51 3.58
CA TYR A 37 -11.70 -20.60 3.38
C TYR A 37 -11.69 -20.06 1.97
N LYS A 38 -12.88 -19.94 1.37
CA LYS A 38 -13.12 -19.21 0.13
C LYS A 38 -13.56 -17.79 0.48
N LEU A 39 -12.93 -16.82 -0.17
CA LEU A 39 -13.27 -15.41 -0.05
C LEU A 39 -13.95 -14.95 -1.34
N SER A 40 -15.01 -14.19 -1.20
CA SER A 40 -15.69 -13.55 -2.34
C SER A 40 -16.03 -12.12 -1.99
N GLY A 41 -15.83 -11.21 -2.95
CA GLY A 41 -16.34 -9.84 -2.88
C GLY A 41 -17.87 -9.86 -3.06
N ILE A 42 -18.56 -9.06 -2.27
CA ILE A 42 -20.01 -8.82 -2.40
C ILE A 42 -20.16 -7.51 -3.16
N HIS A 43 -20.61 -7.59 -4.41
CA HIS A 43 -20.85 -6.43 -5.26
C HIS A 43 -22.33 -6.08 -5.35
N LYS A 44 -22.63 -4.78 -5.41
CA LYS A 44 -23.98 -4.30 -5.70
C LYS A 44 -24.29 -4.42 -7.18
N ASN A 45 -25.49 -4.87 -7.48
CA ASN A 45 -25.99 -4.77 -8.83
C ASN A 45 -26.47 -3.32 -9.07
N VAL A 46 -25.91 -2.65 -10.08
CA VAL A 46 -26.22 -1.24 -10.41
C VAL A 46 -27.66 -1.11 -10.94
N ASP A 47 -28.15 -2.13 -11.66
CA ASP A 47 -29.48 -2.13 -12.27
C ASP A 47 -30.59 -2.57 -11.30
N ASP A 48 -30.24 -3.29 -10.24
CA ASP A 48 -31.16 -3.78 -9.23
C ASP A 48 -30.51 -3.71 -7.84
N ASN A 49 -30.68 -2.58 -7.18
CA ASN A 49 -30.14 -2.33 -5.83
C ASN A 49 -30.58 -3.35 -4.76
N SER A 50 -31.57 -4.19 -5.06
CA SER A 50 -32.02 -5.25 -4.17
C SER A 50 -31.20 -6.54 -4.28
N LYS A 51 -30.35 -6.65 -5.32
CA LYS A 51 -29.56 -7.85 -5.59
C LYS A 51 -28.06 -7.57 -5.47
N ASN A 52 -27.39 -8.43 -4.75
CA ASN A 52 -25.93 -8.49 -4.70
C ASN A 52 -25.46 -9.72 -5.49
N PHE A 53 -24.26 -9.64 -6.04
CA PHE A 53 -23.60 -10.80 -6.63
C PHE A 53 -22.22 -11.00 -6.00
N LEU A 54 -21.72 -12.23 -6.09
CA LEU A 54 -20.46 -12.62 -5.50
C LEU A 54 -19.42 -12.80 -6.60
N ILE A 55 -18.26 -12.20 -6.41
CA ILE A 55 -17.08 -12.45 -7.25
C ILE A 55 -16.05 -13.17 -6.37
N PRO A 56 -15.62 -14.40 -6.72
CA PRO A 56 -14.51 -15.05 -6.03
C PRO A 56 -13.27 -14.14 -6.04
N LEU A 57 -12.52 -14.11 -4.93
CA LEU A 57 -11.38 -13.20 -4.78
C LEU A 57 -10.35 -13.35 -5.91
N GLU A 58 -10.17 -14.56 -6.42
CA GLU A 58 -9.28 -14.87 -7.55
C GLU A 58 -9.68 -14.21 -8.88
N ASN A 59 -10.96 -13.82 -9.01
CA ASN A 59 -11.52 -13.16 -10.19
C ASN A 59 -11.65 -11.63 -10.02
N GLU A 60 -11.26 -11.11 -8.87
CA GLU A 60 -11.21 -9.67 -8.61
C GLU A 60 -10.05 -9.00 -9.35
N SER A 61 -10.08 -7.67 -9.40
CA SER A 61 -8.95 -6.91 -9.94
C SER A 61 -7.67 -7.17 -9.14
N ALA A 62 -6.51 -7.09 -9.80
CA ALA A 62 -5.23 -7.27 -9.13
C ALA A 62 -5.01 -6.28 -7.98
N GLY A 63 -5.56 -5.06 -8.09
CA GLY A 63 -5.54 -4.05 -7.03
C GLY A 63 -6.42 -4.46 -5.85
N THR A 64 -7.63 -4.93 -6.11
CA THR A 64 -8.55 -5.46 -5.10
C THR A 64 -7.91 -6.62 -4.33
N ILE A 65 -7.35 -7.61 -5.06
CA ILE A 65 -6.63 -8.75 -4.44
C ILE A 65 -5.48 -8.26 -3.56
N LYS A 66 -4.67 -7.29 -4.04
CA LYS A 66 -3.56 -6.71 -3.27
C LYS A 66 -4.09 -6.07 -1.98
N MET A 67 -5.17 -5.29 -2.05
CA MET A 67 -5.78 -4.65 -0.88
C MET A 67 -6.31 -5.66 0.12
N PHE A 68 -6.94 -6.74 -0.32
CA PHE A 68 -7.38 -7.82 0.56
C PHE A 68 -6.24 -8.48 1.33
N ASN A 69 -5.06 -8.58 0.70
CA ASN A 69 -3.90 -9.20 1.32
C ASN A 69 -3.18 -8.28 2.31
N ILE A 70 -3.09 -6.98 2.03
CA ILE A 70 -2.26 -6.07 2.84
C ILE A 70 -3.05 -5.29 3.88
N LEU A 71 -4.29 -4.87 3.57
CA LEU A 71 -5.05 -3.97 4.44
C LEU A 71 -5.38 -4.59 5.82
N PRO A 72 -5.69 -5.89 5.95
CA PRO A 72 -5.86 -6.50 7.28
C PRO A 72 -4.62 -6.39 8.15
N GLU A 73 -3.42 -6.62 7.58
CA GLU A 73 -2.15 -6.51 8.32
C GLU A 73 -1.83 -5.06 8.69
N VAL A 74 -2.10 -4.11 7.79
CA VAL A 74 -1.99 -2.67 8.05
C VAL A 74 -2.88 -2.26 9.23
N LEU A 75 -4.16 -2.63 9.20
CA LEU A 75 -5.12 -2.27 10.24
C LEU A 75 -4.77 -2.92 11.58
N LYS A 76 -4.34 -4.17 11.57
CA LYS A 76 -3.86 -4.87 12.77
C LYS A 76 -2.62 -4.21 13.35
N ASN A 77 -1.65 -3.83 12.51
CA ASN A 77 -0.45 -3.13 12.95
C ASN A 77 -0.78 -1.76 13.56
N LEU A 78 -1.69 -0.99 12.95
CA LEU A 78 -2.16 0.28 13.50
C LEU A 78 -2.88 0.12 14.86
N GLU A 79 -3.59 -0.99 15.05
CA GLU A 79 -4.27 -1.29 16.31
C GLU A 79 -3.31 -1.73 17.41
N GLN A 80 -2.27 -2.49 17.07
CA GLN A 80 -1.32 -3.08 18.03
C GLN A 80 -0.07 -2.23 18.25
N GLY A 81 0.26 -1.36 17.30
CA GLY A 81 1.56 -0.70 17.23
C GLY A 81 2.63 -1.63 16.63
N GLY A 82 3.89 -1.19 16.71
CA GLY A 82 5.03 -1.95 16.20
C GLY A 82 5.39 -1.63 14.74
N LEU A 83 6.19 -2.48 14.12
CA LEU A 83 6.75 -2.28 12.79
C LEU A 83 6.12 -3.24 11.78
N LEU A 84 5.66 -2.71 10.65
CA LEU A 84 5.24 -3.46 9.47
C LEU A 84 6.20 -3.16 8.30
N CYS A 85 6.71 -4.20 7.66
CA CYS A 85 7.55 -4.08 6.47
C CYS A 85 6.79 -4.65 5.26
N ILE A 86 6.67 -3.87 4.18
CA ILE A 86 6.00 -4.29 2.95
C ILE A 86 6.91 -4.03 1.75
N ASP A 87 7.23 -5.09 1.03
CA ASP A 87 7.97 -4.98 -0.22
C ASP A 87 7.02 -4.66 -1.38
N GLU A 88 7.46 -3.73 -2.25
CA GLU A 88 6.70 -3.27 -3.41
C GLU A 88 5.23 -2.88 -3.07
N LEU A 89 5.06 -2.01 -2.10
CA LEU A 89 3.72 -1.59 -1.63
C LEU A 89 2.86 -1.01 -2.76
N ASP A 90 3.47 -0.27 -3.69
CA ASP A 90 2.80 0.41 -4.81
C ASP A 90 2.38 -0.53 -5.95
N THR A 91 2.97 -1.72 -6.04
CA THR A 91 2.71 -2.66 -7.15
C THR A 91 1.23 -3.06 -7.21
N LYS A 92 0.63 -2.94 -8.39
CA LYS A 92 -0.79 -3.20 -8.68
C LYS A 92 -1.78 -2.26 -7.99
N LEU A 93 -1.33 -1.27 -7.24
CA LEU A 93 -2.21 -0.27 -6.63
C LEU A 93 -2.27 1.00 -7.48
N HIS A 94 -3.45 1.59 -7.53
CA HIS A 94 -3.57 2.97 -8.00
C HIS A 94 -2.76 3.90 -7.09
N PRO A 95 -2.06 4.93 -7.61
CA PRO A 95 -1.24 5.83 -6.79
C PRO A 95 -1.96 6.44 -5.59
N LEU A 96 -3.24 6.78 -5.71
CA LEU A 96 -4.04 7.29 -4.60
C LEU A 96 -4.30 6.23 -3.52
N LEU A 97 -4.42 4.94 -3.90
CA LEU A 97 -4.52 3.84 -2.94
C LEU A 97 -3.25 3.66 -2.14
N PHE A 98 -2.13 3.65 -2.83
CA PHE A 98 -0.81 3.61 -2.22
C PHE A 98 -0.64 4.77 -1.23
N LYS A 99 -0.93 6.01 -1.66
CA LYS A 99 -0.91 7.18 -0.79
C LYS A 99 -1.82 7.00 0.43
N ARG A 100 -3.05 6.53 0.24
CA ARG A 100 -4.02 6.33 1.33
C ARG A 100 -3.48 5.39 2.42
N ILE A 101 -2.78 4.32 2.04
CA ILE A 101 -2.15 3.41 3.02
C ILE A 101 -1.08 4.15 3.82
N VAL A 102 -0.23 4.93 3.18
CA VAL A 102 0.81 5.73 3.85
C VAL A 102 0.19 6.76 4.79
N ASP A 103 -0.89 7.44 4.35
CA ASP A 103 -1.60 8.44 5.14
C ASP A 103 -2.20 7.85 6.44
N LEU A 104 -2.62 6.57 6.45
CA LEU A 104 -3.11 5.91 7.67
C LEU A 104 -2.05 5.90 8.79
N TYR A 105 -0.77 5.81 8.46
CA TYR A 105 0.33 5.83 9.43
C TYR A 105 0.69 7.24 9.90
N LYS A 106 0.43 8.25 9.10
CA LYS A 106 0.72 9.65 9.39
C LYS A 106 -0.36 10.34 10.20
N ASP A 107 -1.61 9.91 9.99
CA ASP A 107 -2.75 10.46 10.72
C ASP A 107 -2.75 9.97 12.17
N ARG A 108 -2.60 10.89 13.11
CA ARG A 108 -2.57 10.62 14.55
C ARG A 108 -3.88 10.05 15.09
N GLU A 109 -5.01 10.33 14.46
CA GLU A 109 -6.30 9.77 14.87
C GLU A 109 -6.43 8.30 14.48
N THR A 110 -5.77 7.89 13.39
CA THR A 110 -5.72 6.51 12.94
C THR A 110 -4.60 5.73 13.62
N ASN A 111 -3.41 6.33 13.71
CA ASN A 111 -2.21 5.70 14.26
C ASN A 111 -1.97 6.08 15.73
N LYS A 112 -2.89 5.71 16.61
CA LYS A 112 -2.82 6.04 18.06
C LYS A 112 -1.72 5.28 18.82
N ASN A 113 -1.29 4.15 18.27
CA ASN A 113 -0.31 3.26 18.92
C ASN A 113 1.10 3.39 18.34
N ASN A 114 1.36 4.47 17.58
CA ASN A 114 2.67 4.77 16.99
C ASN A 114 3.23 3.59 16.16
N ALA A 115 2.37 2.93 15.39
CA ALA A 115 2.79 1.92 14.43
C ALA A 115 3.73 2.53 13.38
N GLN A 116 4.70 1.77 12.93
CA GLN A 116 5.67 2.17 11.93
C GLN A 116 5.50 1.35 10.66
N LEU A 117 5.67 1.99 9.51
CA LEU A 117 5.64 1.35 8.20
C LEU A 117 6.98 1.59 7.49
N ILE A 118 7.64 0.49 7.12
CA ILE A 118 8.76 0.51 6.17
C ILE A 118 8.27 -0.16 4.89
N TYR A 119 8.48 0.49 3.76
CA TYR A 119 8.08 -0.08 2.48
C TYR A 119 9.08 0.24 1.38
N THR A 120 9.14 -0.64 0.37
CA THR A 120 9.77 -0.33 -0.91
C THR A 120 8.70 0.04 -1.92
N ALA A 121 9.07 0.88 -2.89
CA ALA A 121 8.19 1.29 -3.98
C ALA A 121 9.01 1.65 -5.23
N HIS A 122 8.44 1.41 -6.40
CA HIS A 122 8.99 1.86 -7.67
C HIS A 122 8.39 3.21 -8.10
N SER A 123 7.23 3.56 -7.55
CA SER A 123 6.53 4.80 -7.86
C SER A 123 7.21 6.00 -7.24
N THR A 124 7.42 7.03 -8.05
CA THR A 124 7.88 8.34 -7.59
C THR A 124 6.73 9.26 -7.18
N PHE A 125 5.51 8.74 -7.12
CA PHE A 125 4.31 9.53 -6.85
C PHE A 125 4.39 10.30 -5.52
N LEU A 126 4.94 9.68 -4.48
CA LEU A 126 5.07 10.32 -3.16
C LEU A 126 6.26 11.29 -3.07
N PHE A 127 7.12 11.36 -4.09
CA PHE A 127 8.20 12.36 -4.12
C PHE A 127 7.67 13.80 -4.32
N ASP A 128 6.49 13.93 -4.90
CA ASP A 128 5.83 15.22 -5.13
C ASP A 128 4.94 15.64 -3.94
N SER A 129 4.86 14.80 -2.91
CA SER A 129 4.01 15.10 -1.77
C SER A 129 4.81 15.89 -0.73
N ASP A 130 4.32 17.06 -0.32
CA ASP A 130 4.86 17.82 0.81
C ASP A 130 4.73 17.06 2.14
N GLU A 131 4.19 15.85 2.08
CA GLU A 131 3.90 15.02 3.23
C GLU A 131 5.07 14.14 3.67
N LEU A 132 6.02 13.80 2.77
CA LEU A 132 7.19 13.01 3.13
C LEU A 132 8.40 13.92 3.42
N ARG A 133 8.96 13.75 4.61
CA ARG A 133 10.19 14.43 4.98
C ARG A 133 11.38 13.78 4.28
N ARG A 134 12.46 14.52 4.11
CA ARG A 134 13.68 14.04 3.46
C ARG A 134 14.32 12.85 4.19
N ASP A 135 14.17 12.79 5.51
CA ASP A 135 14.66 11.71 6.36
C ASP A 135 13.77 10.45 6.33
N GLU A 136 12.59 10.53 5.75
CA GLU A 136 11.68 9.41 5.48
C GLU A 136 11.90 8.79 4.10
N LEU A 137 12.63 9.48 3.20
CA LEU A 137 12.90 9.04 1.83
C LEU A 137 14.31 8.48 1.69
N TYR A 138 14.38 7.21 1.32
CA TYR A 138 15.61 6.49 1.07
C TYR A 138 15.68 6.06 -0.39
N LEU A 139 16.88 6.16 -0.97
CA LEU A 139 17.18 5.67 -2.29
C LEU A 139 18.11 4.46 -2.21
N VAL A 140 17.86 3.47 -3.05
CA VAL A 140 18.72 2.28 -3.18
C VAL A 140 19.37 2.29 -4.55
N GLU A 141 20.68 2.27 -4.58
CA GLU A 141 21.46 2.21 -5.81
C GLU A 141 22.32 0.95 -5.83
N LYS A 142 22.34 0.28 -6.97
CA LYS A 142 23.20 -0.89 -7.18
C LYS A 142 24.37 -0.50 -8.07
N ASP A 143 25.59 -0.70 -7.60
CA ASP A 143 26.80 -0.42 -8.37
C ASP A 143 27.12 -1.53 -9.39
N LEU A 144 28.10 -1.26 -10.28
CA LEU A 144 28.50 -2.22 -11.32
C LEU A 144 29.10 -3.52 -10.76
N SER A 145 29.53 -3.53 -9.51
CA SER A 145 30.02 -4.74 -8.83
C SER A 145 28.89 -5.53 -8.14
N GLY A 146 27.65 -5.05 -8.24
CA GLY A 146 26.47 -5.70 -7.68
C GLY A 146 26.21 -5.34 -6.21
N ARG A 147 26.97 -4.41 -5.61
CA ARG A 147 26.75 -3.93 -4.24
C ARG A 147 25.62 -2.91 -4.21
N SER A 148 24.76 -3.01 -3.21
CA SER A 148 23.68 -2.05 -2.99
C SER A 148 24.09 -1.00 -1.95
N ASN A 149 23.86 0.27 -2.26
CA ASN A 149 24.02 1.40 -1.36
C ASN A 149 22.65 1.96 -1.02
N LEU A 150 22.41 2.20 0.27
CA LEU A 150 21.19 2.84 0.78
C LEU A 150 21.59 4.20 1.35
N TYR A 151 20.89 5.25 0.95
CA TYR A 151 21.12 6.60 1.47
C TYR A 151 19.81 7.41 1.53
N SER A 152 19.74 8.31 2.50
CA SER A 152 18.56 9.19 2.69
C SER A 152 18.67 10.45 1.87
N LEU A 153 17.55 11.03 1.45
CA LEU A 153 17.53 12.37 0.87
C LEU A 153 18.01 13.45 1.86
N SER A 154 17.99 13.19 3.15
CA SER A 154 18.54 14.11 4.16
C SER A 154 20.06 14.29 4.08
N GLU A 155 20.78 13.33 3.47
CA GLU A 155 22.24 13.40 3.29
C GLU A 155 22.67 14.41 2.24
N PHE A 156 21.76 14.85 1.36
CA PHE A 156 22.04 15.85 0.33
C PHE A 156 22.00 17.26 0.91
N ARG A 157 23.17 17.81 1.29
CA ARG A 157 23.29 19.12 1.95
C ARG A 157 22.69 20.28 1.18
N ASN A 158 22.73 20.24 -0.16
CA ASN A 158 22.29 21.33 -1.06
C ASN A 158 20.86 21.11 -1.59
N LEU A 159 20.14 20.13 -1.09
CA LEU A 159 18.77 19.86 -1.50
C LEU A 159 17.80 20.72 -0.67
N ARG A 160 17.17 21.72 -1.31
CA ARG A 160 16.18 22.57 -0.65
C ARG A 160 14.91 21.79 -0.37
N SER A 161 14.17 22.19 0.67
CA SER A 161 12.90 21.56 1.04
C SER A 161 11.80 21.76 -0.01
N ASP A 162 11.88 22.86 -0.79
CA ASP A 162 10.96 23.20 -1.89
C ASP A 162 11.40 22.64 -3.24
N ALA A 163 12.43 21.78 -3.27
CA ALA A 163 12.92 21.21 -4.51
C ALA A 163 11.98 20.12 -5.03
N ASP A 164 11.78 20.09 -6.35
CA ASP A 164 11.12 18.99 -7.03
C ASP A 164 11.99 17.72 -6.99
N TYR A 165 11.77 16.88 -5.96
CA TYR A 165 12.55 15.65 -5.75
C TYR A 165 12.32 14.64 -6.86
N ARG A 166 11.10 14.55 -7.38
CA ARG A 166 10.76 13.66 -8.49
C ARG A 166 11.55 14.01 -9.75
N LYS A 167 11.54 15.28 -10.14
CA LYS A 167 12.33 15.75 -11.28
C LYS A 167 13.82 15.50 -11.10
N LYS A 168 14.34 15.78 -9.91
CA LYS A 168 15.77 15.54 -9.59
C LYS A 168 16.13 14.06 -9.66
N TYR A 169 15.26 13.17 -9.16
CA TYR A 169 15.44 11.74 -9.26
C TYR A 169 15.41 11.28 -10.73
N LEU A 170 14.37 11.63 -11.47
CA LEU A 170 14.20 11.23 -12.89
C LEU A 170 15.30 11.77 -13.81
N THR A 171 15.94 12.89 -13.45
CA THR A 171 17.09 13.45 -14.18
C THR A 171 18.45 12.90 -13.69
N GLY A 172 18.45 11.98 -12.72
CA GLY A 172 19.67 11.34 -12.19
C GLY A 172 20.49 12.21 -11.22
N GLN A 173 19.97 13.39 -10.83
CA GLN A 173 20.69 14.28 -9.88
C GLN A 173 20.76 13.70 -8.46
N LEU A 174 19.88 12.76 -8.12
CA LEU A 174 19.86 12.08 -6.83
C LEU A 174 20.48 10.68 -6.87
N GLY A 175 20.97 10.22 -8.02
CA GLY A 175 21.40 8.83 -8.20
C GLY A 175 20.23 7.84 -8.23
N ALA A 176 20.53 6.57 -7.97
CA ALA A 176 19.57 5.45 -7.86
C ALA A 176 18.65 5.27 -9.08
N ILE A 177 19.05 5.76 -10.25
CA ILE A 177 18.33 5.51 -11.51
C ILE A 177 18.87 4.25 -12.19
N PRO A 178 18.04 3.51 -12.94
CA PRO A 178 18.54 2.38 -13.73
C PRO A 178 19.66 2.83 -14.68
N TYR A 179 20.73 2.04 -14.70
CA TYR A 179 21.90 2.35 -15.49
C TYR A 179 21.55 2.35 -16.99
N ASN A 180 21.61 3.51 -17.61
CA ASN A 180 21.42 3.63 -19.06
C ASN A 180 22.81 3.88 -19.69
N ASN A 181 23.37 2.87 -20.36
CA ASN A 181 24.67 2.92 -21.04
C ASN A 181 24.71 3.89 -22.25
N LYS A 182 23.72 4.79 -22.36
CA LYS A 182 23.67 5.82 -23.43
C LYS A 182 23.92 7.20 -22.84
N ARG A 183 25.16 7.42 -22.37
CA ARG A 183 25.77 8.74 -22.28
C ARG A 183 27.21 8.63 -22.72
#